data_ea63405558a5233f63bff0b4c01efe8b
#
_entry.id   ea63405558a5233f63bff0b4c01efe8b
#
_cell.length_a   1.000
_cell.length_b   1.000
_cell.length_c   1.000
_cell.angle_alpha   90.00
_cell.angle_beta   90.00
_cell.angle_gamma   90.00
#
_symmetry.space_group_name_H-M   'P 1'
#
loop_
_entity.id
_entity.type
_entity.pdbx_description
1 polymer ?
#
loop_
_entity_poly.entity_id
_entity_poly.type
_entity_poly.pdbx_seq_one_letter_code
_entity_poly.pdbx_strand_id
1 'polypeptide(L)'
;MSKRKYKTQNIFVVTLSLLSLLSMPINLNAAEFEFKFHHFLPSTSPAHITMIEPWVKKIEEESSGRVKIDIYPSMTLGGRPADLVSQARNGVVDLIWTSNGYTPGQFPRTELFELPLIHTNNPEKTGEVMHKMFSEYLAEDYSGLKVLFLHVHAGNVFQSVRKEITNINSFRGMKVRTPSRTGSWTLDELGSESISVPMPDVVQTLSKNIIDAALIPYEIIPTFKLNEYTKYQVEGYDGFRFGTLTFQLSMNRDKWDTLPDDIKRIFQANSDLSQWKKAGNIWQINDNDGLDYAMGNGNIHKILGYDETEEIKNRLKRTHDVWLKELSKENIDGVPILEKAIELMGE
;
A
#
# COMPACT_ATOMS: atom_id res chain seq x y z
N MET A 1 7.03 93.90 31.36
CA MET A 1 5.55 93.98 31.28
C MET A 1 5.05 92.88 30.35
N SER A 2 4.00 92.23 30.80
CA SER A 2 3.09 91.26 30.15
C SER A 2 3.65 89.89 29.73
N LYS A 3 3.29 88.89 30.58
CA LYS A 3 3.45 87.44 30.36
C LYS A 3 2.36 86.93 29.42
N ARG A 4 2.68 86.08 28.47
CA ARG A 4 1.70 85.22 27.83
C ARG A 4 2.07 83.75 28.09
N LYS A 5 1.19 83.11 28.91
CA LYS A 5 1.13 81.66 29.09
C LYS A 5 0.48 81.04 27.87
N TYR A 6 1.14 80.06 27.28
CA TYR A 6 0.48 79.13 26.34
C TYR A 6 0.25 77.81 27.02
N LYS A 7 -1.01 77.34 26.92
CA LYS A 7 -1.55 76.09 27.44
C LYS A 7 -1.02 74.95 26.58
N THR A 8 -0.30 74.08 27.20
CA THR A 8 -0.09 72.70 26.72
C THR A 8 -1.16 71.81 27.35
N GLN A 9 -2.15 71.41 26.57
CA GLN A 9 -3.08 70.34 26.92
C GLN A 9 -3.63 69.78 25.59
N ASN A 10 -3.68 68.43 25.54
CA ASN A 10 -4.33 67.60 24.53
C ASN A 10 -3.50 67.07 23.35
N ILE A 11 -2.47 66.29 23.61
CA ILE A 11 -1.93 65.26 22.66
C ILE A 11 -1.57 64.02 23.50
N PHE A 12 -2.50 63.41 24.20
CA PHE A 12 -2.19 62.15 24.92
C PHE A 12 -3.36 61.13 24.99
N VAL A 13 -4.39 61.23 24.12
CA VAL A 13 -5.55 60.34 24.19
C VAL A 13 -5.82 59.54 22.91
N VAL A 14 -5.07 59.70 21.83
CA VAL A 14 -5.37 59.00 20.56
C VAL A 14 -4.48 57.77 20.29
N THR A 15 -3.44 57.54 21.08
CA THR A 15 -2.48 56.43 20.82
C THR A 15 -2.75 55.14 21.60
N LEU A 16 -3.79 55.07 22.42
CA LEU A 16 -4.07 53.87 23.23
C LEU A 16 -5.20 52.98 22.68
N SER A 17 -5.88 53.40 21.62
CA SER A 17 -7.00 52.63 21.04
C SER A 17 -6.68 51.76 19.83
N LEU A 18 -5.43 51.75 19.35
CA LEU A 18 -5.02 50.94 18.20
C LEU A 18 -4.22 49.65 18.55
N LEU A 19 -3.93 49.41 19.85
CA LEU A 19 -3.17 48.21 20.27
C LEU A 19 -4.05 47.06 20.76
N SER A 20 -5.39 47.22 20.79
CA SER A 20 -6.32 46.21 21.29
C SER A 20 -6.89 45.27 20.20
N LEU A 21 -6.47 45.37 18.93
CA LEU A 21 -7.01 44.58 17.80
C LEU A 21 -6.06 43.48 17.27
N LEU A 22 -4.94 43.24 17.94
CA LEU A 22 -3.94 42.22 17.48
C LEU A 22 -3.68 41.06 18.45
N SER A 23 -4.51 40.92 19.47
CA SER A 23 -4.49 39.67 20.27
C SER A 23 -5.71 38.82 19.93
N MET A 24 -5.83 38.35 18.68
CA MET A 24 -6.53 37.10 18.46
C MET A 24 -5.64 36.03 19.14
N PRO A 25 -6.16 35.32 20.16
CA PRO A 25 -5.45 34.16 20.64
C PRO A 25 -5.33 33.20 19.45
N ILE A 26 -4.14 32.96 18.99
CA ILE A 26 -3.83 31.72 18.22
C ILE A 26 -4.12 30.64 19.24
N ASN A 27 -5.34 30.10 19.21
CA ASN A 27 -5.67 28.88 19.90
C ASN A 27 -4.81 27.79 19.23
N LEU A 28 -3.58 27.61 19.69
CA LEU A 28 -2.85 26.37 19.56
C LEU A 28 -3.58 25.36 20.45
N ASN A 29 -4.80 24.98 20.06
CA ASN A 29 -5.44 23.84 20.66
C ASN A 29 -4.58 22.63 20.26
N ALA A 30 -3.96 21.97 21.24
CA ALA A 30 -3.44 20.65 21.08
C ALA A 30 -4.53 19.78 20.43
N ALA A 31 -4.15 18.92 19.51
CA ALA A 31 -5.11 18.03 18.87
C ALA A 31 -5.84 17.20 19.94
N GLU A 32 -7.14 17.04 19.78
CA GLU A 32 -7.99 16.27 20.70
C GLU A 32 -7.70 14.76 20.59
N PHE A 33 -7.35 14.33 19.36
CA PHE A 33 -7.03 12.94 19.02
C PHE A 33 -5.67 12.89 18.31
N GLU A 34 -4.71 12.24 18.94
CA GLU A 34 -3.38 11.99 18.38
C GLU A 34 -3.24 10.53 18.03
N PHE A 35 -2.70 10.25 16.82
CA PHE A 35 -2.53 8.90 16.29
C PHE A 35 -1.10 8.68 15.81
N LYS A 36 -0.57 7.50 16.08
CA LYS A 36 0.68 7.00 15.51
C LYS A 36 0.37 6.15 14.29
N PHE A 37 0.83 6.59 13.12
CA PHE A 37 0.69 5.86 11.87
C PHE A 37 2.02 5.25 11.45
N HIS A 38 2.13 3.93 11.44
CA HIS A 38 3.37 3.20 11.20
C HIS A 38 3.33 2.43 9.87
N HIS A 39 4.43 2.50 9.10
CA HIS A 39 4.58 1.73 7.87
C HIS A 39 6.05 1.40 7.55
N PHE A 40 6.25 0.47 6.60
CA PHE A 40 7.56 -0.13 6.33
C PHE A 40 8.37 0.55 5.21
N LEU A 41 7.76 1.34 4.33
CA LEU A 41 8.48 2.00 3.24
C LEU A 41 9.14 3.31 3.68
N PRO A 42 10.20 3.76 2.97
CA PRO A 42 10.79 5.08 3.21
C PRO A 42 9.80 6.21 2.91
N SER A 43 10.02 7.37 3.53
CA SER A 43 9.23 8.59 3.26
C SER A 43 9.37 9.11 1.82
N THR A 44 10.35 8.63 1.08
CA THR A 44 10.55 8.96 -0.35
C THR A 44 9.79 8.02 -1.30
N SER A 45 9.10 7.01 -0.78
CA SER A 45 8.35 6.07 -1.61
C SER A 45 7.08 6.69 -2.19
N PRO A 46 6.65 6.28 -3.40
CA PRO A 46 5.38 6.72 -3.98
C PRO A 46 4.19 6.54 -3.03
N ALA A 47 4.08 5.39 -2.37
CA ALA A 47 3.01 5.12 -1.40
C ALA A 47 2.92 6.17 -0.29
N HIS A 48 4.06 6.62 0.24
CA HIS A 48 4.10 7.65 1.28
C HIS A 48 3.67 9.00 0.72
N ILE A 49 4.31 9.45 -0.38
CA ILE A 49 4.14 10.81 -0.91
C ILE A 49 2.78 11.00 -1.59
N THR A 50 2.31 10.00 -2.37
CA THR A 50 1.14 10.17 -3.24
C THR A 50 -0.16 9.63 -2.64
N MET A 51 -0.08 8.79 -1.60
CA MET A 51 -1.25 8.17 -0.97
C MET A 51 -1.36 8.51 0.52
N ILE A 52 -0.34 8.18 1.33
CA ILE A 52 -0.45 8.27 2.79
C ILE A 52 -0.47 9.73 3.27
N GLU A 53 0.52 10.54 2.92
CA GLU A 53 0.58 11.96 3.33
C GLU A 53 -0.67 12.75 2.89
N PRO A 54 -1.14 12.67 1.62
CA PRO A 54 -2.35 13.37 1.20
C PRO A 54 -3.61 12.91 1.95
N TRP A 55 -3.71 11.61 2.26
CA TRP A 55 -4.82 11.08 3.04
C TRP A 55 -4.82 11.59 4.47
N VAL A 56 -3.66 11.55 5.14
CA VAL A 56 -3.48 12.09 6.49
C VAL A 56 -3.83 13.57 6.55
N LYS A 57 -3.25 14.37 5.65
CA LYS A 57 -3.49 15.81 5.57
C LYS A 57 -4.99 16.12 5.43
N LYS A 58 -5.70 15.37 4.60
CA LYS A 58 -7.14 15.56 4.41
C LYS A 58 -7.93 15.27 5.68
N ILE A 59 -7.60 14.24 6.44
CA ILE A 59 -8.23 13.94 7.74
C ILE A 59 -7.97 15.07 8.74
N GLU A 60 -6.73 15.56 8.83
CA GLU A 60 -6.38 16.66 9.74
C GLU A 60 -7.12 17.95 9.38
N GLU A 61 -7.21 18.31 8.09
CA GLU A 61 -7.93 19.48 7.60
C GLU A 61 -9.44 19.38 7.85
N GLU A 62 -10.08 18.26 7.50
CA GLU A 62 -11.53 18.07 7.66
C GLU A 62 -11.95 17.97 9.14
N SER A 63 -11.04 17.55 10.03
CA SER A 63 -11.28 17.58 11.47
C SER A 63 -11.07 18.97 12.09
N SER A 64 -10.70 19.97 11.30
CA SER A 64 -10.34 21.32 11.77
C SER A 64 -9.22 21.31 12.82
N GLY A 65 -8.25 20.38 12.64
CA GLY A 65 -7.10 20.20 13.53
C GLY A 65 -7.40 19.46 14.84
N ARG A 66 -8.60 18.90 15.01
CA ARG A 66 -8.91 18.06 16.18
C ARG A 66 -8.22 16.71 16.12
N VAL A 67 -7.90 16.22 14.91
CA VAL A 67 -7.11 15.01 14.69
C VAL A 67 -5.71 15.41 14.27
N LYS A 68 -4.71 14.75 14.86
CA LYS A 68 -3.31 14.78 14.47
C LYS A 68 -2.82 13.36 14.22
N ILE A 69 -2.16 13.13 13.08
CA ILE A 69 -1.63 11.82 12.71
C ILE A 69 -0.13 11.94 12.43
N ASP A 70 0.68 11.42 13.34
CA ASP A 70 2.12 11.39 13.16
C ASP A 70 2.52 10.13 12.38
N ILE A 71 3.15 10.32 11.21
CA ILE A 71 3.56 9.22 10.34
C ILE A 71 4.99 8.78 10.70
N TYR A 72 5.17 7.49 10.90
CA TYR A 72 6.44 6.83 11.21
C TYR A 72 6.81 5.87 10.07
N PRO A 73 7.59 6.32 9.06
CA PRO A 73 8.02 5.50 7.93
C PRO A 73 9.18 4.57 8.32
N SER A 74 9.54 3.64 7.41
CA SER A 74 10.73 2.78 7.51
C SER A 74 10.84 1.99 8.81
N MET A 75 9.74 1.57 9.41
CA MET A 75 9.72 0.85 10.70
C MET A 75 10.38 1.63 11.85
N THR A 76 10.33 2.98 11.85
CA THR A 76 11.03 3.83 12.84
C THR A 76 10.53 3.67 14.28
N LEU A 77 9.34 3.09 14.50
CA LEU A 77 8.88 2.69 15.84
C LEU A 77 9.34 1.28 16.24
N GLY A 78 10.18 0.65 15.40
CA GLY A 78 10.75 -0.67 15.66
C GLY A 78 9.90 -1.82 15.11
N GLY A 79 10.48 -3.04 15.18
CA GLY A 79 9.90 -4.25 14.61
C GLY A 79 10.26 -4.45 13.13
N ARG A 80 9.63 -5.44 12.52
CA ARG A 80 9.78 -5.82 11.10
C ARG A 80 8.44 -5.60 10.39
N PRO A 81 8.40 -5.52 9.04
CA PRO A 81 7.13 -5.34 8.31
C PRO A 81 6.04 -6.34 8.69
N ALA A 82 6.39 -7.58 9.01
CA ALA A 82 5.45 -8.60 9.47
C ALA A 82 4.83 -8.30 10.86
N ASP A 83 5.43 -7.42 11.65
CA ASP A 83 4.95 -7.09 13.00
C ASP A 83 3.86 -6.00 12.99
N LEU A 84 3.70 -5.26 11.88
CA LEU A 84 2.78 -4.12 11.78
C LEU A 84 1.34 -4.49 12.16
N VAL A 85 0.84 -5.63 11.65
CA VAL A 85 -0.51 -6.10 11.97
C VAL A 85 -0.67 -6.35 13.48
N SER A 86 0.29 -7.02 14.10
CA SER A 86 0.26 -7.28 15.55
C SER A 86 0.44 -6.01 16.37
N GLN A 87 1.27 -5.05 15.90
CA GLN A 87 1.42 -3.74 16.55
C GLN A 87 0.09 -2.97 16.58
N ALA A 88 -0.66 -2.97 15.46
CA ALA A 88 -1.98 -2.33 15.42
C ALA A 88 -3.00 -3.08 16.28
N ARG A 89 -3.09 -4.41 16.16
CA ARG A 89 -4.04 -5.21 16.98
C ARG A 89 -3.82 -5.05 18.47
N ASN A 90 -2.56 -4.93 18.91
CA ASN A 90 -2.20 -4.79 20.32
C ASN A 90 -2.15 -3.33 20.81
N GLY A 91 -2.50 -2.34 19.98
CA GLY A 91 -2.51 -0.93 20.34
C GLY A 91 -1.13 -0.32 20.58
N VAL A 92 -0.05 -0.93 20.06
CA VAL A 92 1.31 -0.34 20.08
C VAL A 92 1.37 0.89 19.18
N VAL A 93 0.66 0.82 18.06
CA VAL A 93 0.39 1.92 17.13
C VAL A 93 -1.10 1.97 16.81
N ASP A 94 -1.59 3.14 16.42
CA ASP A 94 -3.02 3.34 16.16
C ASP A 94 -3.40 2.99 14.72
N LEU A 95 -2.55 3.35 13.76
CA LEU A 95 -2.76 3.17 12.33
C LEU A 95 -1.57 2.43 11.71
N ILE A 96 -1.85 1.58 10.75
CA ILE A 96 -0.83 0.93 9.93
C ILE A 96 -1.17 1.00 8.45
N TRP A 97 -0.12 1.04 7.62
CA TRP A 97 -0.21 0.62 6.24
C TRP A 97 0.81 -0.50 6.00
N THR A 98 0.34 -1.64 5.50
CA THR A 98 1.18 -2.83 5.31
C THR A 98 0.66 -3.73 4.20
N SER A 99 1.53 -4.63 3.70
CA SER A 99 1.11 -5.74 2.84
C SER A 99 0.57 -6.90 3.68
N ASN A 100 -0.59 -7.43 3.29
CA ASN A 100 -1.16 -8.63 3.91
C ASN A 100 -0.25 -9.86 3.72
N GLY A 101 0.43 -9.94 2.58
CA GLY A 101 1.33 -11.03 2.25
C GLY A 101 2.52 -11.20 3.19
N TYR A 102 2.86 -10.20 4.01
CA TYR A 102 3.92 -10.31 5.02
C TYR A 102 3.53 -11.11 6.26
N THR A 103 2.25 -11.44 6.42
CA THR A 103 1.71 -12.26 7.49
C THR A 103 0.94 -13.45 6.89
N PRO A 104 1.62 -14.44 6.31
CA PRO A 104 1.00 -15.54 5.59
C PRO A 104 -0.11 -16.23 6.40
N GLY A 105 -1.27 -16.43 5.77
CA GLY A 105 -2.42 -17.10 6.37
C GLY A 105 -3.24 -16.25 7.36
N GLN A 106 -2.86 -15.00 7.64
CA GLN A 106 -3.70 -14.15 8.50
C GLN A 106 -4.87 -13.48 7.77
N PHE A 107 -4.82 -13.47 6.44
CA PHE A 107 -5.85 -12.86 5.57
C PHE A 107 -6.24 -13.83 4.45
N PRO A 108 -6.66 -15.07 4.80
CA PRO A 108 -6.76 -16.16 3.84
C PRO A 108 -7.80 -15.91 2.73
N ARG A 109 -8.90 -15.22 3.03
CA ARG A 109 -9.90 -14.86 2.04
C ARG A 109 -9.40 -13.76 1.10
N THR A 110 -8.69 -12.78 1.66
CA THR A 110 -8.16 -11.62 0.92
C THR A 110 -7.01 -12.02 -0.02
N GLU A 111 -6.26 -13.08 0.31
CA GLU A 111 -5.20 -13.63 -0.54
C GLU A 111 -5.67 -14.02 -1.95
N LEU A 112 -6.96 -14.25 -2.15
CA LEU A 112 -7.55 -14.47 -3.48
C LEU A 112 -7.12 -13.39 -4.48
N PHE A 113 -7.15 -12.12 -4.06
CA PHE A 113 -6.83 -10.99 -4.92
C PHE A 113 -5.33 -10.85 -5.25
N GLU A 114 -4.47 -11.64 -4.61
CA GLU A 114 -3.05 -11.72 -4.94
C GLU A 114 -2.74 -12.71 -6.06
N LEU A 115 -3.66 -13.65 -6.32
CA LEU A 115 -3.45 -14.74 -7.28
C LEU A 115 -3.37 -14.22 -8.72
N PRO A 116 -2.52 -14.84 -9.56
CA PRO A 116 -2.57 -14.63 -11.00
C PRO A 116 -3.98 -14.88 -11.55
N LEU A 117 -4.36 -14.13 -12.58
CA LEU A 117 -5.64 -14.22 -13.29
C LEU A 117 -6.88 -13.73 -12.53
N ILE A 118 -6.77 -13.38 -11.25
CA ILE A 118 -7.81 -12.67 -10.51
C ILE A 118 -7.61 -11.15 -10.67
N HIS A 119 -6.41 -10.64 -10.32
CA HIS A 119 -6.04 -9.27 -10.64
C HIS A 119 -5.75 -9.18 -12.15
N THR A 120 -6.57 -8.46 -12.90
CA THR A 120 -6.49 -8.33 -14.37
C THR A 120 -5.77 -7.05 -14.78
N ASN A 121 -4.60 -6.75 -14.18
CA ASN A 121 -3.79 -5.54 -14.44
C ASN A 121 -4.56 -4.22 -14.25
N ASN A 122 -5.62 -4.25 -13.48
CA ASN A 122 -6.44 -3.07 -13.18
C ASN A 122 -6.59 -2.93 -11.65
N PRO A 123 -5.64 -2.27 -10.98
CA PRO A 123 -5.67 -2.12 -9.53
C PRO A 123 -6.84 -1.26 -9.04
N GLU A 124 -7.35 -0.32 -9.85
CA GLU A 124 -8.55 0.46 -9.53
C GLU A 124 -9.79 -0.46 -9.47
N LYS A 125 -9.97 -1.30 -10.51
CA LYS A 125 -11.09 -2.28 -10.56
C LYS A 125 -10.95 -3.30 -9.43
N THR A 126 -9.75 -3.80 -9.17
CA THR A 126 -9.52 -4.76 -8.07
C THR A 126 -9.88 -4.13 -6.71
N GLY A 127 -9.51 -2.87 -6.47
CA GLY A 127 -9.93 -2.13 -5.28
C GLY A 127 -11.44 -1.99 -5.16
N GLU A 128 -12.13 -1.69 -6.25
CA GLU A 128 -13.60 -1.64 -6.29
C GLU A 128 -14.23 -2.98 -5.93
N VAL A 129 -13.73 -4.08 -6.51
CA VAL A 129 -14.25 -5.43 -6.25
C VAL A 129 -14.00 -5.86 -4.81
N MET A 130 -12.79 -5.61 -4.27
CA MET A 130 -12.52 -5.86 -2.85
C MET A 130 -13.46 -5.06 -1.94
N HIS A 131 -13.78 -3.81 -2.27
CA HIS A 131 -14.73 -3.02 -1.49
C HIS A 131 -16.15 -3.64 -1.53
N LYS A 132 -16.63 -4.03 -2.71
CA LYS A 132 -17.96 -4.67 -2.87
C LYS A 132 -18.06 -5.99 -2.09
N MET A 133 -16.96 -6.75 -2.03
CA MET A 133 -16.89 -8.05 -1.36
C MET A 133 -16.56 -7.95 0.13
N PHE A 134 -16.12 -6.77 0.62
CA PHE A 134 -15.51 -6.66 1.94
C PHE A 134 -16.41 -7.15 3.08
N SER A 135 -17.63 -6.61 3.16
CA SER A 135 -18.53 -6.88 4.31
C SER A 135 -19.00 -8.32 4.39
N GLU A 136 -19.17 -8.97 3.25
CA GLU A 136 -19.74 -10.33 3.18
C GLU A 136 -18.66 -11.42 3.20
N TYR A 137 -17.52 -11.17 2.53
CA TYR A 137 -16.54 -12.21 2.28
C TYR A 137 -15.18 -11.99 2.96
N LEU A 138 -14.73 -10.72 3.17
CA LEU A 138 -13.36 -10.46 3.56
C LEU A 138 -13.21 -9.97 5.01
N ALA A 139 -14.25 -9.39 5.59
CA ALA A 139 -14.18 -8.70 6.89
C ALA A 139 -13.67 -9.56 8.03
N GLU A 140 -13.95 -10.88 8.03
CA GLU A 140 -13.51 -11.80 9.07
C GLU A 140 -11.99 -11.93 9.18
N ASP A 141 -11.25 -11.74 8.06
CA ASP A 141 -9.78 -11.73 8.06
C ASP A 141 -9.19 -10.61 8.95
N TYR A 142 -9.96 -9.54 9.18
CA TYR A 142 -9.50 -8.32 9.83
C TYR A 142 -9.94 -8.17 11.28
N SER A 143 -10.16 -9.29 11.98
CA SER A 143 -10.51 -9.27 13.41
C SER A 143 -9.47 -8.45 14.21
N GLY A 144 -9.96 -7.58 15.11
CA GLY A 144 -9.13 -6.66 15.91
C GLY A 144 -8.65 -5.41 15.17
N LEU A 145 -9.06 -5.23 13.91
CA LEU A 145 -8.74 -4.06 13.09
C LEU A 145 -10.01 -3.39 12.56
N LYS A 146 -9.96 -2.08 12.40
CA LYS A 146 -10.88 -1.32 11.55
C LYS A 146 -10.18 -1.06 10.23
N VAL A 147 -10.54 -1.78 9.20
CA VAL A 147 -10.07 -1.49 7.84
C VAL A 147 -10.66 -0.15 7.40
N LEU A 148 -9.80 0.73 6.95
CA LEU A 148 -10.16 2.00 6.32
C LEU A 148 -10.23 1.80 4.81
N PHE A 149 -9.18 1.27 4.20
CA PHE A 149 -9.25 0.80 2.82
C PHE A 149 -8.23 -0.31 2.53
N LEU A 150 -8.56 -1.15 1.55
CA LEU A 150 -7.67 -2.10 0.93
C LEU A 150 -7.33 -1.64 -0.49
N HIS A 151 -6.18 -2.06 -0.98
CA HIS A 151 -5.81 -1.87 -2.37
C HIS A 151 -4.79 -2.93 -2.81
N VAL A 152 -4.50 -2.96 -4.10
CA VAL A 152 -3.41 -3.75 -4.67
C VAL A 152 -2.45 -2.82 -5.41
N HIS A 153 -1.23 -3.30 -5.71
CA HIS A 153 -0.34 -2.65 -6.69
C HIS A 153 -0.66 -3.12 -8.12
N ALA A 154 0.01 -2.56 -9.14
CA ALA A 154 -0.27 -2.81 -10.55
C ALA A 154 0.02 -4.24 -11.04
N GLY A 155 0.54 -5.08 -10.17
CA GLY A 155 0.88 -6.48 -10.48
C GLY A 155 2.38 -6.75 -10.50
N ASN A 156 2.74 -7.96 -10.11
CA ASN A 156 4.13 -8.41 -10.10
C ASN A 156 4.67 -8.69 -11.50
N VAL A 157 5.91 -8.30 -11.73
CA VAL A 157 6.73 -8.68 -12.88
C VAL A 157 7.97 -9.39 -12.38
N PHE A 158 8.73 -10.04 -13.29
CA PHE A 158 10.03 -10.57 -12.94
C PHE A 158 11.11 -9.51 -13.21
N GLN A 159 11.75 -9.02 -12.16
CA GLN A 159 12.94 -8.20 -12.26
C GLN A 159 14.16 -9.11 -12.15
N SER A 160 14.75 -9.49 -13.29
CA SER A 160 15.83 -10.48 -13.36
C SER A 160 17.21 -9.83 -13.38
N VAL A 161 18.14 -10.39 -12.58
CA VAL A 161 19.50 -9.87 -12.43
C VAL A 161 20.30 -10.01 -13.73
N ARG A 162 20.37 -11.21 -14.28
CA ARG A 162 21.24 -11.54 -15.44
C ARG A 162 20.58 -12.39 -16.50
N LYS A 163 19.66 -13.27 -16.10
CA LYS A 163 19.02 -14.23 -16.99
C LYS A 163 17.85 -13.60 -17.70
N GLU A 164 17.85 -13.63 -19.01
CA GLU A 164 16.68 -13.29 -19.81
C GLU A 164 15.63 -14.40 -19.66
N ILE A 165 14.41 -14.01 -19.32
CA ILE A 165 13.25 -14.91 -19.25
C ILE A 165 12.52 -14.77 -20.58
N THR A 166 12.42 -15.87 -21.33
CA THR A 166 11.84 -15.89 -22.68
C THR A 166 10.69 -16.88 -22.83
N ASN A 167 10.60 -17.87 -21.95
CA ASN A 167 9.55 -18.89 -21.93
C ASN A 167 9.48 -19.57 -20.55
N ILE A 168 8.54 -20.49 -20.37
CA ILE A 168 8.31 -21.17 -19.10
C ILE A 168 9.53 -21.95 -18.58
N ASN A 169 10.37 -22.49 -19.45
CA ASN A 169 11.57 -23.24 -19.03
C ASN A 169 12.66 -22.31 -18.46
N SER A 170 12.57 -20.99 -18.74
CA SER A 170 13.51 -20.02 -18.19
C SER A 170 13.43 -19.92 -16.68
N PHE A 171 12.28 -20.22 -16.08
CA PHE A 171 12.06 -20.14 -14.63
C PHE A 171 12.71 -21.30 -13.86
N ARG A 172 12.97 -22.43 -14.51
CA ARG A 172 13.45 -23.63 -13.82
C ARG A 172 14.74 -23.39 -13.04
N GLY A 173 14.67 -23.71 -11.74
CA GLY A 173 15.79 -23.62 -10.81
C GLY A 173 16.27 -22.20 -10.51
N MET A 174 15.55 -21.14 -10.96
CA MET A 174 15.82 -19.77 -10.54
C MET A 174 15.43 -19.59 -9.08
N LYS A 175 16.28 -18.92 -8.33
CA LYS A 175 15.96 -18.41 -6.99
C LYS A 175 15.28 -17.07 -7.12
N VAL A 176 14.00 -17.03 -6.83
CA VAL A 176 13.20 -15.83 -7.03
C VAL A 176 12.64 -15.32 -5.70
N ARG A 177 12.87 -14.06 -5.41
CA ARG A 177 12.25 -13.40 -4.28
C ARG A 177 10.75 -13.28 -4.50
N THR A 178 9.99 -13.62 -3.48
CA THR A 178 8.55 -13.37 -3.42
C THR A 178 8.18 -12.59 -2.16
N PRO A 179 7.13 -11.75 -2.20
CA PRO A 179 6.64 -11.04 -1.02
C PRO A 179 5.68 -11.85 -0.15
N SER A 180 5.06 -12.91 -0.69
CA SER A 180 3.94 -13.61 -0.06
C SER A 180 3.93 -15.11 -0.33
N ARG A 181 3.09 -15.87 0.40
CA ARG A 181 2.88 -17.29 0.12
C ARG A 181 2.17 -17.53 -1.22
N THR A 182 1.28 -16.61 -1.63
CA THR A 182 0.62 -16.66 -2.94
C THR A 182 1.65 -16.52 -4.08
N GLY A 183 2.63 -15.65 -3.93
CA GLY A 183 3.77 -15.57 -4.82
C GLY A 183 4.64 -16.84 -4.79
N SER A 184 4.79 -17.53 -3.64
CA SER A 184 5.47 -18.82 -3.59
C SER A 184 4.74 -19.87 -4.43
N TRP A 185 3.41 -19.98 -4.32
CA TRP A 185 2.62 -20.88 -5.16
C TRP A 185 2.78 -20.58 -6.65
N THR A 186 2.82 -19.30 -7.02
CA THR A 186 3.11 -18.87 -8.40
C THR A 186 4.47 -19.36 -8.87
N LEU A 187 5.52 -19.22 -8.05
CA LEU A 187 6.88 -19.66 -8.38
C LEU A 187 7.01 -21.19 -8.44
N ASP A 188 6.35 -21.90 -7.53
CA ASP A 188 6.33 -23.37 -7.52
C ASP A 188 5.71 -23.91 -8.82
N GLU A 189 4.60 -23.33 -9.29
CA GLU A 189 4.00 -23.70 -10.58
C GLU A 189 4.91 -23.40 -11.78
N LEU A 190 5.77 -22.39 -11.68
CA LEU A 190 6.75 -22.08 -12.72
C LEU A 190 8.04 -22.90 -12.61
N GLY A 191 8.23 -23.65 -11.52
CA GLY A 191 9.43 -24.46 -11.26
C GLY A 191 10.63 -23.66 -10.76
N SER A 192 10.40 -22.52 -10.15
CA SER A 192 11.40 -21.68 -9.47
C SER A 192 11.45 -22.00 -7.97
N GLU A 193 12.61 -21.72 -7.35
CA GLU A 193 12.78 -21.75 -5.88
C GLU A 193 12.35 -20.40 -5.28
N SER A 194 11.36 -20.40 -4.41
CA SER A 194 10.86 -19.18 -3.78
C SER A 194 11.68 -18.79 -2.54
N ILE A 195 12.07 -17.51 -2.46
CA ILE A 195 12.74 -16.91 -1.31
C ILE A 195 11.87 -15.79 -0.75
N SER A 196 11.24 -16.00 0.40
CA SER A 196 10.35 -15.00 0.99
C SER A 196 11.12 -13.94 1.76
N VAL A 197 11.09 -12.69 1.27
CA VAL A 197 11.75 -11.53 1.92
C VAL A 197 10.89 -10.28 1.78
N PRO A 198 10.71 -9.49 2.84
CA PRO A 198 10.03 -8.20 2.73
C PRO A 198 10.83 -7.19 1.91
N MET A 199 10.15 -6.15 1.39
CA MET A 199 10.75 -5.19 0.46
C MET A 199 12.04 -4.52 0.97
N PRO A 200 12.16 -4.09 2.23
CA PRO A 200 13.39 -3.47 2.72
C PRO A 200 14.66 -4.34 2.61
N ASP A 201 14.51 -5.66 2.59
CA ASP A 201 15.62 -6.61 2.57
C ASP A 201 16.02 -7.03 1.14
N VAL A 202 15.25 -6.64 0.11
CA VAL A 202 15.43 -7.10 -1.28
C VAL A 202 16.76 -6.65 -1.87
N VAL A 203 17.16 -5.39 -1.68
CA VAL A 203 18.43 -4.87 -2.20
C VAL A 203 19.62 -5.67 -1.68
N GLN A 204 19.59 -6.04 -0.40
CA GLN A 204 20.64 -6.85 0.20
C GLN A 204 20.71 -8.26 -0.42
N THR A 205 19.56 -8.88 -0.69
CA THR A 205 19.52 -10.23 -1.31
C THR A 205 19.98 -10.20 -2.76
N LEU A 206 19.62 -9.16 -3.51
CA LEU A 206 20.09 -8.94 -4.88
C LEU A 206 21.61 -8.69 -4.94
N SER A 207 22.11 -7.75 -4.12
CA SER A 207 23.53 -7.38 -4.09
C SER A 207 24.46 -8.52 -3.70
N LYS A 208 23.98 -9.44 -2.84
CA LYS A 208 24.71 -10.65 -2.43
C LYS A 208 24.54 -11.84 -3.40
N ASN A 209 23.82 -11.67 -4.51
CA ASN A 209 23.47 -12.74 -5.46
C ASN A 209 22.79 -13.97 -4.80
N ILE A 210 21.98 -13.73 -3.76
CA ILE A 210 21.20 -14.78 -3.08
C ILE A 210 20.01 -15.19 -3.97
N ILE A 211 19.48 -14.25 -4.76
CA ILE A 211 18.38 -14.43 -5.68
C ILE A 211 18.80 -14.07 -7.11
N ASP A 212 18.20 -14.74 -8.09
CA ASP A 212 18.41 -14.52 -9.53
C ASP A 212 17.41 -13.51 -10.10
N ALA A 213 16.26 -13.39 -9.48
CA ALA A 213 15.20 -12.44 -9.83
C ALA A 213 14.31 -12.14 -8.63
N ALA A 214 13.44 -11.14 -8.78
CA ALA A 214 12.43 -10.83 -7.80
C ALA A 214 11.07 -10.59 -8.48
N LEU A 215 10.01 -11.11 -7.85
CA LEU A 215 8.62 -10.75 -8.14
C LEU A 215 8.32 -9.42 -7.44
N ILE A 216 8.29 -8.34 -8.21
CA ILE A 216 8.15 -6.96 -7.71
C ILE A 216 7.49 -6.14 -8.83
N PRO A 217 6.55 -5.21 -8.54
CA PRO A 217 6.05 -4.24 -9.51
C PRO A 217 7.11 -3.19 -9.88
N TYR A 218 6.83 -2.36 -10.86
CA TYR A 218 7.79 -1.36 -11.33
C TYR A 218 7.87 -0.12 -10.43
N GLU A 219 6.76 0.28 -9.78
CA GLU A 219 6.68 1.55 -9.02
C GLU A 219 7.75 1.70 -7.94
N ILE A 220 8.27 0.58 -7.43
CA ILE A 220 9.25 0.60 -6.35
C ILE A 220 10.70 0.68 -6.82
N ILE A 221 10.95 0.54 -8.12
CA ILE A 221 12.30 0.56 -8.71
C ILE A 221 13.06 1.83 -8.34
N PRO A 222 12.51 3.05 -8.52
CA PRO A 222 13.24 4.28 -8.20
C PRO A 222 13.61 4.39 -6.72
N THR A 223 12.67 4.00 -5.83
CA THR A 223 12.85 4.12 -4.37
C THR A 223 14.04 3.29 -3.87
N PHE A 224 14.21 2.08 -4.37
CA PHE A 224 15.26 1.16 -3.95
C PHE A 224 16.38 1.00 -4.99
N LYS A 225 16.33 1.78 -6.08
CA LYS A 225 17.30 1.74 -7.19
C LYS A 225 17.50 0.33 -7.74
N LEU A 226 16.41 -0.43 -7.87
CA LEU A 226 16.47 -1.83 -8.30
C LEU A 226 17.05 -1.99 -9.71
N ASN A 227 16.94 -0.96 -10.55
CA ASN A 227 17.57 -0.90 -11.87
C ASN A 227 19.11 -1.09 -11.85
N GLU A 228 19.79 -0.79 -10.72
CA GLU A 228 21.23 -1.01 -10.56
C GLU A 228 21.57 -2.50 -10.31
N TYR A 229 20.60 -3.31 -9.87
CA TYR A 229 20.78 -4.71 -9.50
C TYR A 229 20.15 -5.68 -10.50
N THR A 230 19.18 -5.22 -11.28
CA THR A 230 18.44 -6.04 -12.25
C THR A 230 18.64 -5.53 -13.66
N LYS A 231 18.73 -6.44 -14.62
CA LYS A 231 18.93 -6.08 -16.04
C LYS A 231 17.64 -6.15 -16.85
N TYR A 232 16.80 -7.13 -16.57
CA TYR A 232 15.60 -7.41 -17.34
C TYR A 232 14.36 -7.15 -16.51
N GLN A 233 13.41 -6.41 -17.09
CA GLN A 233 12.07 -6.15 -16.56
C GLN A 233 11.09 -6.96 -17.40
N VAL A 234 10.55 -8.07 -16.87
CA VAL A 234 9.83 -9.06 -17.68
C VAL A 234 8.38 -9.16 -17.29
N GLU A 235 7.49 -8.95 -18.25
CA GLU A 235 6.05 -9.16 -18.12
C GLU A 235 5.50 -10.03 -19.25
N GLY A 236 4.27 -10.50 -19.12
CA GLY A 236 3.62 -11.27 -20.17
C GLY A 236 3.04 -10.42 -21.29
N TYR A 237 2.61 -11.08 -22.36
CA TYR A 237 1.90 -10.43 -23.46
C TYR A 237 0.68 -9.67 -22.97
N ASP A 238 0.41 -8.53 -23.59
CA ASP A 238 -0.70 -7.63 -23.25
C ASP A 238 -0.72 -7.19 -21.78
N GLY A 239 0.50 -6.93 -21.24
CA GLY A 239 0.68 -6.46 -19.87
C GLY A 239 0.36 -7.49 -18.78
N PHE A 240 0.29 -8.79 -19.11
CA PHE A 240 0.00 -9.82 -18.11
C PHE A 240 1.00 -9.79 -16.95
N ARG A 241 0.48 -9.77 -15.73
CA ARG A 241 1.22 -9.76 -14.46
C ARG A 241 1.10 -11.10 -13.73
N PHE A 242 2.13 -11.45 -12.98
CA PHE A 242 2.25 -12.72 -12.28
C PHE A 242 1.68 -12.66 -10.85
N GLY A 243 0.43 -12.20 -10.74
CA GLY A 243 -0.23 -11.90 -9.47
C GLY A 243 0.10 -10.50 -8.96
N THR A 244 -0.37 -10.19 -7.76
CA THR A 244 -0.16 -8.90 -7.09
C THR A 244 0.04 -9.08 -5.58
N LEU A 245 0.01 -7.98 -4.82
CA LEU A 245 -0.12 -7.98 -3.36
C LEU A 245 -1.33 -7.17 -2.94
N THR A 246 -1.98 -7.63 -1.90
CA THR A 246 -2.97 -6.85 -1.18
C THR A 246 -2.32 -6.05 -0.06
N PHE A 247 -2.81 -4.83 0.10
CA PHE A 247 -2.39 -3.91 1.15
C PHE A 247 -3.59 -3.44 1.94
N GLN A 248 -3.36 -3.11 3.21
CA GLN A 248 -4.35 -2.52 4.08
C GLN A 248 -3.85 -1.20 4.67
N LEU A 249 -4.74 -0.22 4.76
CA LEU A 249 -4.66 0.86 5.72
C LEU A 249 -5.72 0.59 6.78
N SER A 250 -5.27 0.31 8.00
CA SER A 250 -6.13 -0.13 9.09
C SER A 250 -5.82 0.59 10.39
N MET A 251 -6.83 0.75 11.23
CA MET A 251 -6.71 1.28 12.58
C MET A 251 -6.93 0.18 13.61
N ASN A 252 -6.30 0.29 14.77
CA ASN A 252 -6.62 -0.52 15.94
C ASN A 252 -8.12 -0.45 16.24
N ARG A 253 -8.77 -1.59 16.44
CA ARG A 253 -10.22 -1.66 16.62
C ARG A 253 -10.71 -0.97 17.88
N ASP A 254 -10.04 -1.17 18.99
CA ASP A 254 -10.42 -0.57 20.26
C ASP A 254 -10.27 0.95 20.21
N LYS A 255 -9.17 1.45 19.59
CA LYS A 255 -8.99 2.89 19.37
C LYS A 255 -10.11 3.47 18.51
N TRP A 256 -10.47 2.81 17.41
CA TRP A 256 -11.61 3.23 16.57
C TRP A 256 -12.90 3.30 17.35
N ASP A 257 -13.18 2.31 18.19
CA ASP A 257 -14.45 2.22 18.91
C ASP A 257 -14.62 3.35 19.95
N THR A 258 -13.51 3.91 20.47
CA THR A 258 -13.51 5.06 21.39
C THR A 258 -13.74 6.41 20.72
N LEU A 259 -13.64 6.51 19.38
CA LEU A 259 -13.80 7.78 18.68
C LEU A 259 -15.26 8.26 18.68
N PRO A 260 -15.51 9.57 18.77
CA PRO A 260 -16.84 10.11 18.60
C PRO A 260 -17.31 10.00 17.14
N ASP A 261 -18.63 10.00 16.95
CA ASP A 261 -19.25 9.74 15.65
C ASP A 261 -18.87 10.76 14.56
N ASP A 262 -18.63 12.00 14.92
CA ASP A 262 -18.21 13.04 13.97
C ASP A 262 -16.78 12.76 13.44
N ILE A 263 -15.86 12.33 14.29
CA ILE A 263 -14.52 11.91 13.87
C ILE A 263 -14.58 10.61 13.05
N LYS A 264 -15.38 9.62 13.47
CA LYS A 264 -15.61 8.41 12.68
C LYS A 264 -16.12 8.72 11.27
N ARG A 265 -17.06 9.68 11.14
CA ARG A 265 -17.57 10.10 9.83
C ARG A 265 -16.50 10.70 8.94
N ILE A 266 -15.55 11.49 9.48
CA ILE A 266 -14.42 12.04 8.70
C ILE A 266 -13.56 10.91 8.15
N PHE A 267 -13.14 9.96 9.00
CA PHE A 267 -12.37 8.79 8.52
C PHE A 267 -13.14 7.98 7.48
N GLN A 268 -14.43 7.73 7.69
CA GLN A 268 -15.27 6.95 6.76
C GLN A 268 -15.44 7.64 5.40
N ALA A 269 -15.67 8.97 5.40
CA ALA A 269 -15.81 9.75 4.17
C ALA A 269 -14.51 9.78 3.34
N ASN A 270 -13.36 9.62 4.00
CA ASN A 270 -12.04 9.55 3.36
C ASN A 270 -11.55 8.11 3.15
N SER A 271 -12.42 7.13 3.32
CA SER A 271 -12.12 5.70 3.20
C SER A 271 -13.24 4.94 2.48
N ASP A 272 -14.06 5.65 1.72
CA ASP A 272 -15.17 5.12 0.93
C ASP A 272 -14.69 4.42 -0.36
N LEU A 273 -15.60 3.92 -1.17
CA LEU A 273 -15.30 3.27 -2.45
C LEU A 273 -14.38 4.12 -3.35
N SER A 274 -14.57 5.44 -3.34
CA SER A 274 -13.72 6.34 -4.13
C SER A 274 -12.26 6.27 -3.70
N GLN A 275 -11.99 6.17 -2.39
CA GLN A 275 -10.63 6.04 -1.88
C GLN A 275 -10.00 4.68 -2.22
N TRP A 276 -10.75 3.57 -2.16
CA TRP A 276 -10.26 2.26 -2.56
C TRP A 276 -9.83 2.25 -4.04
N LYS A 277 -10.67 2.81 -4.91
CA LYS A 277 -10.37 2.98 -6.34
C LYS A 277 -9.17 3.90 -6.57
N LYS A 278 -9.16 5.05 -5.91
CA LYS A 278 -8.08 6.03 -6.02
C LYS A 278 -6.73 5.44 -5.60
N ALA A 279 -6.69 4.65 -4.54
CA ALA A 279 -5.47 3.97 -4.13
C ALA A 279 -4.93 3.09 -5.26
N GLY A 280 -5.77 2.24 -5.87
CA GLY A 280 -5.37 1.42 -7.01
C GLY A 280 -4.84 2.23 -8.21
N ASN A 281 -5.53 3.31 -8.57
CA ASN A 281 -5.11 4.18 -9.68
C ASN A 281 -3.75 4.85 -9.42
N ILE A 282 -3.50 5.29 -8.19
CA ILE A 282 -2.19 5.84 -7.79
C ILE A 282 -1.07 4.83 -8.05
N TRP A 283 -1.29 3.56 -7.72
CA TRP A 283 -0.31 2.51 -7.95
C TRP A 283 -0.06 2.26 -9.43
N GLN A 284 -1.10 2.31 -10.27
CA GLN A 284 -0.95 2.16 -11.73
C GLN A 284 -0.11 3.30 -12.34
N ILE A 285 -0.34 4.54 -11.91
CA ILE A 285 0.43 5.69 -12.40
C ILE A 285 1.90 5.55 -12.01
N ASN A 286 2.19 5.28 -10.75
CA ASN A 286 3.56 5.11 -10.27
C ASN A 286 4.28 3.90 -10.91
N ASP A 287 3.54 2.83 -11.28
CA ASP A 287 4.11 1.67 -11.94
C ASP A 287 4.62 2.02 -13.35
N ASN A 288 3.87 2.81 -14.10
CA ASN A 288 4.29 3.31 -15.41
C ASN A 288 5.56 4.18 -15.27
N ASP A 289 5.57 5.11 -14.32
CA ASP A 289 6.74 5.97 -14.05
C ASP A 289 7.97 5.13 -13.64
N GLY A 290 7.75 4.05 -12.88
CA GLY A 290 8.80 3.12 -12.45
C GLY A 290 9.43 2.35 -13.62
N LEU A 291 8.64 1.91 -14.58
CA LEU A 291 9.12 1.27 -15.81
C LEU A 291 9.93 2.26 -16.64
N ASP A 292 9.41 3.46 -16.88
CA ASP A 292 10.10 4.51 -17.65
C ASP A 292 11.44 4.88 -17.00
N TYR A 293 11.48 4.96 -15.67
CA TYR A 293 12.73 5.16 -14.95
C TYR A 293 13.73 4.04 -15.18
N ALA A 294 13.32 2.76 -15.10
CA ALA A 294 14.19 1.62 -15.34
C ALA A 294 14.75 1.63 -16.76
N MET A 295 13.90 1.86 -17.75
CA MET A 295 14.28 1.92 -19.17
C MET A 295 15.24 3.09 -19.44
N GLY A 296 14.97 4.26 -18.89
CA GLY A 296 15.83 5.44 -18.99
C GLY A 296 17.22 5.24 -18.37
N ASN A 297 17.37 4.28 -17.46
CA ASN A 297 18.63 3.88 -16.82
C ASN A 297 19.29 2.64 -17.46
N GLY A 298 18.81 2.17 -18.63
CA GLY A 298 19.45 1.13 -19.41
C GLY A 298 19.03 -0.30 -19.08
N ASN A 299 17.96 -0.50 -18.33
CA ASN A 299 17.35 -1.81 -18.19
C ASN A 299 16.65 -2.22 -19.49
N ILE A 300 16.37 -3.49 -19.65
CA ILE A 300 15.73 -4.05 -20.83
C ILE A 300 14.31 -4.48 -20.45
N HIS A 301 13.31 -3.85 -21.03
CA HIS A 301 11.93 -4.29 -20.93
C HIS A 301 11.71 -5.46 -21.87
N LYS A 302 11.25 -6.58 -21.33
CA LYS A 302 10.98 -7.81 -22.07
C LYS A 302 9.51 -8.18 -21.91
N ILE A 303 8.80 -8.21 -23.01
CA ILE A 303 7.44 -8.72 -23.09
C ILE A 303 7.51 -10.13 -23.64
N LEU A 304 6.94 -11.12 -22.96
CA LEU A 304 6.83 -12.48 -23.45
C LEU A 304 5.89 -12.55 -24.65
N GLY A 305 6.09 -13.52 -25.53
CA GLY A 305 5.17 -13.76 -26.64
C GLY A 305 3.79 -14.22 -26.19
N TYR A 306 2.83 -14.21 -27.10
CA TYR A 306 1.46 -14.65 -26.83
C TYR A 306 1.41 -16.11 -26.38
N ASP A 307 2.04 -17.02 -27.14
CA ASP A 307 1.99 -18.45 -26.85
C ASP A 307 2.68 -18.79 -25.51
N GLU A 308 3.83 -18.17 -25.22
CA GLU A 308 4.54 -18.33 -23.96
C GLU A 308 3.70 -17.82 -22.78
N THR A 309 3.01 -16.71 -22.96
CA THR A 309 2.13 -16.13 -21.92
C THR A 309 0.93 -17.04 -21.66
N GLU A 310 0.29 -17.58 -22.70
CA GLU A 310 -0.85 -18.49 -22.54
C GLU A 310 -0.42 -19.83 -21.88
N GLU A 311 0.75 -20.36 -22.22
CA GLU A 311 1.30 -21.54 -21.53
C GLU A 311 1.47 -21.26 -20.03
N ILE A 312 2.05 -20.10 -19.68
CA ILE A 312 2.22 -19.65 -18.28
C ILE A 312 0.87 -19.48 -17.60
N LYS A 313 -0.08 -18.77 -18.20
CA LYS A 313 -1.43 -18.57 -17.63
C LYS A 313 -2.12 -19.92 -17.34
N ASN A 314 -2.05 -20.87 -18.27
CA ASN A 314 -2.64 -22.20 -18.09
C ASN A 314 -1.99 -22.96 -16.92
N ARG A 315 -0.69 -22.78 -16.69
CA ARG A 315 0.01 -23.34 -15.55
C ARG A 315 -0.44 -22.67 -14.25
N LEU A 316 -0.51 -21.35 -14.23
CA LEU A 316 -0.82 -20.55 -13.05
C LEU A 316 -2.27 -20.67 -12.56
N LYS A 317 -3.21 -21.15 -13.39
CA LYS A 317 -4.57 -21.50 -12.94
C LYS A 317 -4.59 -22.44 -11.73
N ARG A 318 -3.57 -23.29 -11.60
CA ARG A 318 -3.47 -24.22 -10.47
C ARG A 318 -3.28 -23.54 -9.12
N THR A 319 -2.82 -22.30 -9.09
CA THR A 319 -2.71 -21.54 -7.85
C THR A 319 -4.07 -21.32 -7.19
N HIS A 320 -5.16 -21.29 -7.97
CA HIS A 320 -6.53 -21.20 -7.44
C HIS A 320 -6.90 -22.46 -6.66
N ASP A 321 -6.54 -23.66 -7.18
CA ASP A 321 -6.79 -24.92 -6.48
C ASP A 321 -5.98 -25.02 -5.18
N VAL A 322 -4.73 -24.49 -5.21
CA VAL A 322 -3.88 -24.40 -4.01
C VAL A 322 -4.55 -23.53 -2.95
N TRP A 323 -5.03 -22.35 -3.34
CA TRP A 323 -5.72 -21.44 -2.44
C TRP A 323 -7.01 -22.04 -1.86
N LEU A 324 -7.86 -22.66 -2.69
CA LEU A 324 -9.08 -23.35 -2.23
C LEU A 324 -8.75 -24.46 -1.20
N LYS A 325 -7.69 -25.22 -1.45
CA LYS A 325 -7.21 -26.24 -0.52
C LYS A 325 -6.71 -25.64 0.80
N GLU A 326 -6.01 -24.52 0.77
CA GLU A 326 -5.56 -23.85 2.00
C GLU A 326 -6.76 -23.34 2.83
N LEU A 327 -7.77 -22.71 2.19
CA LEU A 327 -8.98 -22.28 2.88
C LEU A 327 -9.75 -23.45 3.51
N SER A 328 -9.85 -24.58 2.81
CA SER A 328 -10.56 -25.76 3.33
C SER A 328 -9.90 -26.33 4.58
N LYS A 329 -8.59 -26.17 4.78
CA LYS A 329 -7.91 -26.56 6.03
C LYS A 329 -8.34 -25.72 7.23
N GLU A 330 -8.80 -24.49 6.97
CA GLU A 330 -9.31 -23.55 7.98
C GLU A 330 -10.84 -23.60 8.09
N ASN A 331 -11.50 -24.60 7.43
CA ASN A 331 -12.94 -24.75 7.33
C ASN A 331 -13.64 -23.55 6.69
N ILE A 332 -12.98 -22.88 5.75
CA ILE A 332 -13.53 -21.79 4.95
C ILE A 332 -13.92 -22.35 3.58
N ASP A 333 -15.16 -22.12 3.15
CA ASP A 333 -15.58 -22.40 1.78
C ASP A 333 -15.12 -21.26 0.86
N GLY A 334 -14.07 -21.53 0.07
CA GLY A 334 -13.48 -20.56 -0.84
C GLY A 334 -14.21 -20.45 -2.18
N VAL A 335 -15.06 -21.42 -2.55
CA VAL A 335 -15.69 -21.47 -3.87
C VAL A 335 -16.57 -20.24 -4.12
N PRO A 336 -17.51 -19.88 -3.22
CA PRO A 336 -18.35 -18.69 -3.42
C PRO A 336 -17.53 -17.38 -3.50
N ILE A 337 -16.40 -17.32 -2.76
CA ILE A 337 -15.52 -16.14 -2.76
C ILE A 337 -14.84 -15.99 -4.14
N LEU A 338 -14.32 -17.12 -4.67
CA LEU A 338 -13.66 -17.16 -5.98
C LEU A 338 -14.65 -16.80 -7.10
N GLU A 339 -15.80 -17.44 -7.13
CA GLU A 339 -16.84 -17.21 -8.14
C GLU A 339 -17.30 -15.75 -8.14
N LYS A 340 -17.54 -15.19 -6.95
CA LYS A 340 -17.96 -13.78 -6.82
C LYS A 340 -16.87 -12.80 -7.28
N ALA A 341 -15.61 -13.07 -6.97
CA ALA A 341 -14.51 -12.25 -7.43
C ALA A 341 -14.40 -12.28 -8.96
N ILE A 342 -14.47 -13.46 -9.58
CA ILE A 342 -14.40 -13.61 -11.05
C ILE A 342 -15.57 -12.90 -11.72
N GLU A 343 -16.79 -13.05 -11.21
CA GLU A 343 -17.98 -12.35 -11.70
C GLU A 343 -17.75 -10.83 -11.73
N LEU A 344 -17.40 -10.26 -10.57
CA LEU A 344 -17.24 -8.82 -10.42
C LEU A 344 -16.01 -8.24 -11.15
N MET A 345 -14.95 -9.03 -11.33
CA MET A 345 -13.79 -8.62 -12.13
C MET A 345 -14.07 -8.63 -13.64
N GLY A 346 -15.02 -9.48 -14.09
CA GLY A 346 -15.44 -9.56 -15.49
C GLY A 346 -16.47 -8.51 -15.92
N GLU A 347 -17.14 -7.82 -14.99
CA GLU A 347 -18.03 -6.68 -15.25
C GLU A 347 -17.21 -5.41 -15.62
#